data_94975662581a27f5d6061b9feb753caf
#
_entry.id   94975662581a27f5d6061b9feb753caf
#
_cell.length_a   1.000
_cell.length_b   1.000
_cell.length_c   1.000
_cell.angle_alpha   90.00
_cell.angle_beta   90.00
_cell.angle_gamma   90.00
#
_symmetry.space_group_name_H-M   'P 1'
#
loop_
_entity.id
_entity.type
_entity.pdbx_description
1 polymer ?
#
loop_
_entity_poly.entity_id
_entity_poly.type
_entity_poly.pdbx_seq_one_letter_code
_entity_poly.pdbx_strand_id
1 'polypeptide(L)'
;YDKNFGPDHHLDAMLGMAYETEEVRMFMARRDNFISDELWELNLGGTGNMKNDAKAEHWATGSTFARLGYSFKNKYILETNFRYDGSSRFAPGNRWRMFPGVSASWRISQENFLKNSKVFNELKLRASYGQTGNQEGIRLYDYIQLLKFRDDGWGTKLIYPFGNGSQSQAMGLDVLAGVDRTWEILENVNVGVDAAFLDSRLGFSFDYFVKMNRSEEHTSE
;
A
#
# COMPACT_ATOMS: atom_id res chain seq x y z
N TYR A 1 -2.91 -16.14 20.98
CA TYR A 1 -2.53 -16.46 22.36
C TYR A 1 -2.84 -15.26 23.23
N ASP A 2 -3.54 -15.51 24.32
CA ASP A 2 -3.91 -14.49 25.30
C ASP A 2 -3.82 -15.14 26.69
N LYS A 3 -3.07 -14.54 27.62
CA LYS A 3 -2.86 -15.12 28.94
C LYS A 3 -2.51 -14.10 29.99
N ASN A 4 -3.15 -14.25 31.16
CA ASN A 4 -2.75 -13.59 32.39
C ASN A 4 -1.75 -14.45 33.18
N PHE A 5 -0.62 -13.86 33.52
CA PHE A 5 0.39 -14.45 34.42
C PHE A 5 0.28 -13.79 35.79
N GLY A 6 -0.57 -14.35 36.65
CA GLY A 6 -0.94 -13.73 37.90
C GLY A 6 -1.88 -12.51 37.72
N PRO A 7 -2.08 -11.69 38.76
CA PRO A 7 -3.00 -10.57 38.73
C PRO A 7 -2.48 -9.33 37.98
N ASP A 8 -1.18 -9.26 37.81
CA ASP A 8 -0.50 -8.02 37.38
C ASP A 8 -0.01 -8.06 35.92
N HIS A 9 0.14 -9.24 35.32
CA HIS A 9 0.76 -9.40 33.99
C HIS A 9 -0.22 -9.99 33.00
N HIS A 10 -0.41 -9.29 31.89
CA HIS A 10 -1.20 -9.77 30.77
C HIS A 10 -0.36 -9.73 29.50
N LEU A 11 -0.36 -10.83 28.76
CA LEU A 11 0.33 -10.98 27.47
C LEU A 11 -0.66 -11.44 26.42
N ASP A 12 -0.71 -10.72 25.31
CA ASP A 12 -1.36 -11.15 24.09
C ASP A 12 -0.38 -11.23 22.92
N ALA A 13 -0.55 -12.23 22.08
CA ALA A 13 0.27 -12.42 20.89
C ALA A 13 -0.58 -12.90 19.72
N MET A 14 -0.34 -12.35 18.56
CA MET A 14 -1.01 -12.73 17.32
C MET A 14 0.03 -12.91 16.21
N LEU A 15 -0.15 -13.96 15.42
CA LEU A 15 0.57 -14.19 14.17
C LEU A 15 -0.46 -14.38 13.06
N GLY A 16 -0.22 -13.78 11.93
CA GLY A 16 -1.12 -13.88 10.78
C GLY A 16 -0.37 -13.81 9.46
N MET A 17 -1.04 -14.25 8.42
CA MET A 17 -0.59 -14.19 7.04
C MET A 17 -1.73 -13.70 6.18
N ALA A 18 -1.41 -12.95 5.13
CA ALA A 18 -2.37 -12.53 4.11
C ALA A 18 -1.73 -12.70 2.73
N TYR A 19 -2.56 -13.05 1.77
CA TYR A 19 -2.16 -13.14 0.37
C TYR A 19 -3.30 -12.61 -0.49
N GLU A 20 -2.96 -11.73 -1.41
CA GLU A 20 -3.91 -11.09 -2.32
C GLU A 20 -3.38 -11.16 -3.75
N THR A 21 -4.27 -11.45 -4.69
CA THR A 21 -3.98 -11.40 -6.12
C THR A 21 -5.07 -10.66 -6.84
N GLU A 22 -4.69 -9.91 -7.84
CA GLU A 22 -5.62 -9.28 -8.77
C GLU A 22 -5.23 -9.58 -10.21
N GLU A 23 -6.20 -10.00 -10.99
CA GLU A 23 -6.09 -10.17 -12.43
C GLU A 23 -7.12 -9.27 -13.12
N VAL A 24 -6.65 -8.35 -13.94
CA VAL A 24 -7.51 -7.46 -14.73
C VAL A 24 -7.34 -7.82 -16.20
N ARG A 25 -8.46 -8.13 -16.86
CA ARG A 25 -8.51 -8.33 -18.30
C ARG A 25 -9.42 -7.28 -18.91
N MET A 26 -8.89 -6.54 -19.84
CA MET A 26 -9.61 -5.53 -20.58
C MET A 26 -9.70 -5.95 -22.06
N PHE A 27 -10.84 -5.76 -22.62
CA PHE A 27 -11.08 -5.92 -24.05
C PHE A 27 -11.82 -4.68 -24.56
N MET A 28 -11.38 -4.16 -25.68
CA MET A 28 -12.01 -3.04 -26.37
C MET A 28 -12.24 -3.41 -27.82
N ALA A 29 -13.46 -3.14 -28.31
CA ALA A 29 -13.79 -3.18 -29.72
C ALA A 29 -14.53 -1.90 -30.09
N ARG A 30 -14.18 -1.33 -31.26
CA ARG A 30 -14.78 -0.09 -31.75
C ARG A 30 -15.10 -0.19 -33.22
N ARG A 31 -16.26 0.32 -33.57
CA ARG A 31 -16.65 0.65 -34.94
C ARG A 31 -17.25 2.05 -35.00
N ASP A 32 -17.09 2.71 -36.11
CA ASP A 32 -17.67 4.02 -36.41
C ASP A 32 -18.63 3.87 -37.58
N ASN A 33 -19.34 4.94 -37.93
CA ASN A 33 -20.25 5.02 -39.08
C ASN A 33 -21.36 3.97 -39.08
N PHE A 34 -22.19 3.98 -38.04
CA PHE A 34 -23.38 3.17 -37.94
C PHE A 34 -24.46 3.67 -38.96
N ILE A 35 -25.28 2.75 -39.47
CA ILE A 35 -26.32 3.06 -40.43
C ILE A 35 -27.46 3.86 -39.78
N SER A 36 -27.70 3.66 -38.47
CA SER A 36 -28.74 4.31 -37.69
C SER A 36 -28.25 4.56 -36.27
N ASP A 37 -28.73 5.65 -35.67
CA ASP A 37 -28.48 5.96 -34.24
C ASP A 37 -29.31 5.09 -33.30
N GLU A 38 -30.21 4.25 -33.79
CA GLU A 38 -31.02 3.34 -33.02
C GLU A 38 -30.44 1.91 -32.95
N LEU A 39 -29.41 1.60 -33.76
CA LEU A 39 -28.81 0.28 -33.87
C LEU A 39 -27.38 0.31 -33.37
N TRP A 40 -27.14 -0.35 -32.23
CA TRP A 40 -25.87 -0.26 -31.48
C TRP A 40 -25.01 -1.51 -31.58
N GLU A 41 -25.40 -2.53 -32.33
CA GLU A 41 -24.62 -3.75 -32.51
C GLU A 41 -23.35 -3.47 -33.31
N LEU A 42 -22.19 -3.84 -32.76
CA LEU A 42 -20.89 -3.55 -33.38
C LEU A 42 -20.76 -4.05 -34.82
N ASN A 43 -21.43 -5.16 -35.18
CA ASN A 43 -21.38 -5.72 -36.52
C ASN A 43 -22.09 -4.84 -37.58
N LEU A 44 -22.95 -3.92 -37.15
CA LEU A 44 -23.66 -2.96 -38.04
C LEU A 44 -22.88 -1.69 -38.32
N GLY A 45 -21.77 -1.44 -37.61
CA GLY A 45 -20.86 -0.35 -37.86
C GLY A 45 -20.00 -0.57 -39.12
N GLY A 46 -19.55 0.54 -39.72
CA GLY A 46 -18.66 0.52 -40.87
C GLY A 46 -17.38 -0.25 -40.64
N THR A 47 -16.84 -0.85 -41.70
CA THR A 47 -15.64 -1.67 -41.65
C THR A 47 -14.33 -0.88 -41.85
N GLY A 48 -14.40 0.40 -42.15
CA GLY A 48 -13.22 1.24 -42.46
C GLY A 48 -12.32 1.54 -41.26
N ASN A 49 -12.90 1.60 -40.03
CA ASN A 49 -12.18 1.94 -38.82
C ASN A 49 -12.41 0.91 -37.70
N MET A 50 -12.27 -0.36 -38.03
CA MET A 50 -12.33 -1.41 -37.02
C MET A 50 -11.12 -1.33 -36.11
N LYS A 51 -11.36 -1.19 -34.80
CA LYS A 51 -10.30 -1.25 -33.79
C LYS A 51 -10.66 -2.28 -32.75
N ASN A 52 -9.67 -3.03 -32.33
CA ASN A 52 -9.74 -3.91 -31.18
C ASN A 52 -8.43 -3.79 -30.41
N ASP A 53 -8.53 -3.93 -29.11
CA ASP A 53 -7.39 -3.94 -28.20
C ASP A 53 -7.71 -4.86 -27.01
N ALA A 54 -6.69 -5.45 -26.44
CA ALA A 54 -6.82 -6.29 -25.26
C ALA A 54 -5.59 -6.11 -24.36
N LYS A 55 -5.84 -6.06 -23.06
CA LYS A 55 -4.81 -5.92 -22.03
C LYS A 55 -5.11 -6.90 -20.92
N ALA A 56 -4.07 -7.57 -20.43
CA ALA A 56 -4.13 -8.36 -19.22
C ALA A 56 -3.06 -7.86 -18.25
N GLU A 57 -3.45 -7.66 -17.01
CA GLU A 57 -2.58 -7.26 -15.91
C GLU A 57 -2.81 -8.19 -14.73
N HIS A 58 -1.73 -8.52 -14.04
CA HIS A 58 -1.77 -9.37 -12.87
C HIS A 58 -0.76 -8.88 -11.84
N TRP A 59 -1.17 -8.82 -10.57
CA TRP A 59 -0.27 -8.56 -9.45
C TRP A 59 -0.64 -9.40 -8.24
N ALA A 60 0.31 -9.55 -7.33
CA ALA A 60 0.13 -10.26 -6.08
C ALA A 60 0.87 -9.56 -4.95
N THR A 61 0.27 -9.59 -3.76
CA THR A 61 0.92 -9.22 -2.51
C THR A 61 0.85 -10.36 -1.51
N GLY A 62 1.89 -10.50 -0.72
CA GLY A 62 1.94 -11.43 0.39
C GLY A 62 2.42 -10.72 1.65
N SER A 63 1.83 -11.03 2.79
CA SER A 63 2.13 -10.40 4.07
C SER A 63 2.21 -11.45 5.16
N THR A 64 3.20 -11.32 6.03
CA THR A 64 3.24 -12.01 7.33
C THR A 64 3.31 -10.93 8.40
N PHE A 65 2.47 -11.04 9.42
CA PHE A 65 2.41 -10.04 10.47
C PHE A 65 2.30 -10.67 11.84
N ALA A 66 2.90 -10.01 12.82
CA ALA A 66 2.86 -10.40 14.21
C ALA A 66 2.56 -9.19 15.09
N ARG A 67 1.80 -9.39 16.15
CA ARG A 67 1.56 -8.43 17.21
C ARG A 67 1.88 -9.07 18.55
N LEU A 68 2.55 -8.33 19.42
CA LEU A 68 2.80 -8.69 20.80
C LEU A 68 2.37 -7.54 21.69
N GLY A 69 1.39 -7.78 22.53
CA GLY A 69 0.89 -6.85 23.54
C GLY A 69 1.26 -7.30 24.94
N TYR A 70 1.73 -6.39 25.75
CA TYR A 70 2.04 -6.66 27.17
C TYR A 70 1.49 -5.55 28.04
N SER A 71 0.78 -5.93 29.09
CA SER A 71 0.25 -5.00 30.09
C SER A 71 0.70 -5.39 31.49
N PHE A 72 1.27 -4.43 32.22
CA PHE A 72 1.65 -4.58 33.61
C PHE A 72 0.73 -3.75 34.51
N LYS A 73 0.07 -4.44 35.46
CA LYS A 73 -0.91 -3.86 36.41
C LYS A 73 -2.00 -3.05 35.74
N ASN A 74 -2.28 -3.31 34.49
CA ASN A 74 -3.19 -2.51 33.68
C ASN A 74 -2.86 -0.98 33.67
N LYS A 75 -1.61 -0.64 33.99
CA LYS A 75 -1.08 0.73 34.04
C LYS A 75 -0.12 1.04 32.90
N TYR A 76 0.81 0.13 32.66
CA TYR A 76 1.82 0.23 31.61
C TYR A 76 1.48 -0.76 30.53
N ILE A 77 1.24 -0.27 29.35
CA ILE A 77 0.85 -1.08 28.18
C ILE A 77 1.88 -0.84 27.10
N LEU A 78 2.45 -1.91 26.58
CA LEU A 78 3.38 -1.89 25.46
C LEU A 78 2.83 -2.81 24.37
N GLU A 79 2.80 -2.33 23.14
CA GLU A 79 2.44 -3.13 21.98
C GLU A 79 3.49 -2.97 20.89
N THR A 80 3.88 -4.08 20.28
CA THR A 80 4.76 -4.10 19.12
C THR A 80 4.07 -4.81 17.96
N ASN A 81 4.21 -4.25 16.78
CA ASN A 81 3.70 -4.78 15.53
C ASN A 81 4.84 -4.96 14.55
N PHE A 82 4.88 -6.11 13.90
CA PHE A 82 5.82 -6.39 12.82
C PHE A 82 5.03 -6.84 11.62
N ARG A 83 5.31 -6.24 10.48
CA ARG A 83 4.69 -6.61 9.22
C ARG A 83 5.79 -6.79 8.16
N TYR A 84 5.82 -7.95 7.54
CA TYR A 84 6.73 -8.28 6.45
C TYR A 84 5.94 -8.48 5.19
N ASP A 85 5.98 -7.48 4.31
CA ASP A 85 5.17 -7.39 3.11
C ASP A 85 6.02 -7.58 1.86
N GLY A 86 5.47 -8.32 0.91
CA GLY A 86 6.05 -8.52 -0.41
C GLY A 86 5.07 -8.17 -1.52
N SER A 87 5.57 -7.58 -2.60
CA SER A 87 4.78 -7.24 -3.78
C SER A 87 5.47 -7.66 -5.07
N SER A 88 4.67 -8.21 -6.00
CA SER A 88 5.13 -8.58 -7.33
C SER A 88 5.42 -7.38 -8.24
N ARG A 89 5.05 -6.16 -7.82
CA ARG A 89 5.33 -4.92 -8.57
C ARG A 89 6.81 -4.57 -8.61
N PHE A 90 7.57 -5.06 -7.62
CA PHE A 90 9.01 -4.79 -7.50
C PHE A 90 9.87 -5.91 -8.08
N ALA A 91 11.10 -5.58 -8.45
CA ALA A 91 12.11 -6.56 -8.84
C ALA A 91 12.34 -7.61 -7.75
N PRO A 92 12.71 -8.86 -8.10
CA PRO A 92 12.81 -9.95 -7.13
C PRO A 92 13.62 -9.64 -5.87
N GLY A 93 14.70 -8.84 -5.97
CA GLY A 93 15.53 -8.42 -4.83
C GLY A 93 14.88 -7.37 -3.92
N ASN A 94 13.90 -6.61 -4.41
CA ASN A 94 13.31 -5.45 -3.73
C ASN A 94 11.85 -5.66 -3.32
N ARG A 95 11.33 -6.87 -3.48
CA ARG A 95 9.92 -7.19 -3.23
C ARG A 95 9.52 -7.11 -1.78
N TRP A 96 10.39 -7.57 -0.88
CA TRP A 96 10.07 -7.81 0.50
C TRP A 96 10.65 -6.74 1.41
N ARG A 97 9.81 -6.19 2.31
CA ARG A 97 10.24 -5.22 3.30
C ARG A 97 9.53 -5.42 4.63
N MET A 98 10.24 -5.09 5.73
CA MET A 98 9.69 -5.11 7.07
C MET A 98 9.25 -3.72 7.50
N PHE A 99 8.06 -3.64 8.10
CA PHE A 99 7.47 -2.43 8.64
C PHE A 99 7.20 -2.64 10.12
N PRO A 100 8.08 -2.15 11.00
CA PRO A 100 7.89 -2.23 12.43
C PRO A 100 6.95 -1.14 12.94
N GLY A 101 6.28 -1.44 14.05
CA GLY A 101 5.51 -0.47 14.82
C GLY A 101 5.65 -0.78 16.31
N VAL A 102 5.65 0.26 17.12
CA VAL A 102 5.65 0.16 18.57
C VAL A 102 4.74 1.23 19.16
N SER A 103 3.99 0.88 20.18
CA SER A 103 3.21 1.83 20.97
C SER A 103 3.37 1.55 22.46
N ALA A 104 3.38 2.62 23.24
CA ALA A 104 3.40 2.54 24.68
C ALA A 104 2.31 3.47 25.25
N SER A 105 1.67 3.03 26.33
CA SER A 105 0.75 3.86 27.04
C SER A 105 0.88 3.70 28.56
N TRP A 106 0.72 4.79 29.27
CA TRP A 106 0.78 4.87 30.72
C TRP A 106 -0.53 5.46 31.25
N ARG A 107 -1.25 4.67 32.02
CA ARG A 107 -2.48 5.08 32.69
C ARG A 107 -2.13 5.70 34.06
N ILE A 108 -1.83 6.99 34.05
CA ILE A 108 -1.39 7.76 35.24
C ILE A 108 -2.47 7.77 36.31
N SER A 109 -3.74 7.79 35.90
CA SER A 109 -4.89 7.73 36.84
C SER A 109 -4.89 6.47 37.73
N GLN A 110 -4.22 5.40 37.31
CA GLN A 110 -4.10 4.16 38.10
C GLN A 110 -2.91 4.18 39.07
N GLU A 111 -2.10 5.24 39.09
CA GLU A 111 -1.01 5.39 40.04
C GLU A 111 -1.50 5.74 41.43
N ASN A 112 -0.78 5.29 42.45
CA ASN A 112 -1.18 5.45 43.84
C ASN A 112 -1.43 6.91 44.26
N PHE A 113 -0.71 7.86 43.64
CA PHE A 113 -0.83 9.30 43.88
C PHE A 113 -2.05 9.94 43.20
N LEU A 114 -2.65 9.30 42.18
CA LEU A 114 -3.83 9.79 41.48
C LEU A 114 -5.06 8.91 41.61
N LYS A 115 -4.91 7.66 42.08
CA LYS A 115 -5.98 6.66 42.14
C LYS A 115 -7.25 7.15 42.91
N ASN A 116 -7.06 8.03 43.88
CA ASN A 116 -8.17 8.61 44.67
C ASN A 116 -8.51 10.05 44.25
N SER A 117 -8.05 10.49 43.09
CA SER A 117 -8.37 11.84 42.60
C SER A 117 -9.86 11.94 42.30
N LYS A 118 -10.49 12.98 42.81
CA LYS A 118 -11.87 13.34 42.47
C LYS A 118 -11.98 14.14 41.17
N VAL A 119 -10.84 14.55 40.60
CA VAL A 119 -10.78 15.37 39.40
C VAL A 119 -10.65 14.53 38.15
N PHE A 120 -9.72 13.55 38.19
CA PHE A 120 -9.44 12.68 37.02
C PHE A 120 -10.07 11.31 37.26
N ASN A 121 -10.99 10.93 36.38
CA ASN A 121 -11.49 9.56 36.29
C ASN A 121 -10.53 8.70 35.42
N GLU A 122 -9.98 9.31 34.36
CA GLU A 122 -8.93 8.74 33.54
C GLU A 122 -7.91 9.81 33.16
N LEU A 123 -6.64 9.45 33.23
CA LEU A 123 -5.53 10.20 32.66
C LEU A 123 -4.54 9.20 32.09
N LYS A 124 -4.35 9.25 30.77
CA LYS A 124 -3.51 8.30 30.03
C LYS A 124 -2.62 9.05 29.05
N LEU A 125 -1.33 8.77 29.09
CA LEU A 125 -0.38 9.20 28.07
C LEU A 125 -0.19 8.06 27.04
N ARG A 126 -0.01 8.43 25.79
CA ARG A 126 0.25 7.52 24.67
C ARG A 126 1.40 8.04 23.84
N ALA A 127 2.23 7.11 23.38
CA ALA A 127 3.26 7.38 22.37
C ALA A 127 3.31 6.20 21.41
N SER A 128 3.47 6.48 20.11
CA SER A 128 3.64 5.43 19.11
C SER A 128 4.57 5.86 17.99
N TYR A 129 5.25 4.88 17.45
CA TYR A 129 6.02 4.97 16.23
C TYR A 129 5.65 3.80 15.32
N GLY A 130 5.49 4.05 14.03
CA GLY A 130 5.22 2.99 13.07
C GLY A 130 5.66 3.36 11.68
N GLN A 131 6.00 2.32 10.93
CA GLN A 131 6.27 2.41 9.49
C GLN A 131 5.18 1.68 8.72
N THR A 132 4.80 2.24 7.56
CA THR A 132 3.93 1.59 6.58
C THR A 132 4.53 1.71 5.19
N GLY A 133 4.39 0.66 4.39
CA GLY A 133 4.83 0.63 3.01
C GLY A 133 3.73 1.14 2.07
N ASN A 134 4.12 1.94 1.09
CA ASN A 134 3.28 2.33 -0.03
C ASN A 134 3.88 1.81 -1.33
N GLN A 135 3.05 1.18 -2.17
CA GLN A 135 3.40 0.71 -3.50
C GLN A 135 2.61 1.43 -4.61
N GLU A 136 1.75 2.36 -4.24
CA GLU A 136 0.99 3.16 -5.19
C GLU A 136 1.94 4.03 -6.02
N GLY A 137 1.62 4.23 -7.28
CA GLY A 137 2.51 4.95 -8.20
C GLY A 137 3.57 4.08 -8.89
N ILE A 138 3.82 2.86 -8.44
CA ILE A 138 4.66 1.89 -9.15
C ILE A 138 3.81 1.14 -10.16
N ARG A 139 4.16 1.25 -11.44
CA ARG A 139 3.47 0.55 -12.52
C ARG A 139 3.72 -0.95 -12.44
N LEU A 140 2.77 -1.73 -12.89
CA LEU A 140 2.95 -3.17 -13.06
C LEU A 140 4.05 -3.42 -14.08
N TYR A 141 4.92 -4.40 -13.78
CA TYR A 141 6.05 -4.79 -14.64
C TYR A 141 7.11 -3.71 -14.85
N ASP A 142 7.13 -2.65 -14.03
CA ASP A 142 8.06 -1.53 -14.18
C ASP A 142 9.54 -1.93 -14.09
N TYR A 143 9.83 -3.06 -13.44
CA TYR A 143 11.18 -3.64 -13.33
C TYR A 143 11.58 -4.49 -14.56
N ILE A 144 10.68 -4.68 -15.53
CA ILE A 144 10.93 -5.43 -16.76
C ILE A 144 11.09 -4.46 -17.92
N GLN A 145 12.15 -4.64 -18.71
CA GLN A 145 12.33 -3.85 -19.91
C GLN A 145 11.30 -4.27 -20.97
N LEU A 146 10.34 -3.41 -21.21
CA LEU A 146 9.29 -3.63 -22.20
C LEU A 146 9.71 -3.11 -23.57
N LEU A 147 9.30 -3.84 -24.62
CA LEU A 147 9.41 -3.41 -26.00
C LEU A 147 8.08 -2.86 -26.48
N LYS A 148 8.14 -1.79 -27.23
CA LYS A 148 6.99 -1.12 -27.83
C LYS A 148 7.17 -1.06 -29.35
N PHE A 149 6.10 -1.27 -30.08
CA PHE A 149 6.08 -0.94 -31.49
C PHE A 149 6.23 0.56 -31.67
N ARG A 150 7.19 0.97 -32.48
CA ARG A 150 7.40 2.39 -32.74
C ARG A 150 6.38 2.92 -33.74
N ASP A 151 5.91 4.11 -33.46
CA ASP A 151 5.13 4.94 -34.37
C ASP A 151 5.80 6.30 -34.57
N ASP A 152 5.26 7.10 -35.46
CA ASP A 152 5.73 8.46 -35.80
C ASP A 152 5.21 9.53 -34.82
N GLY A 153 4.55 9.14 -33.72
CA GLY A 153 3.87 10.05 -32.79
C GLY A 153 2.45 10.45 -33.23
N TRP A 154 2.06 10.13 -34.46
CA TRP A 154 0.73 10.34 -35.02
C TRP A 154 -0.07 9.04 -35.16
N GLY A 155 0.50 7.95 -34.69
CA GLY A 155 -0.11 6.62 -34.70
C GLY A 155 0.21 5.80 -35.95
N THR A 156 1.06 6.32 -36.87
CA THR A 156 1.54 5.57 -38.02
C THR A 156 2.68 4.67 -37.60
N LYS A 157 2.52 3.37 -37.81
CA LYS A 157 3.52 2.39 -37.43
C LYS A 157 4.78 2.55 -38.29
N LEU A 158 5.94 2.70 -37.64
CA LEU A 158 7.21 2.67 -38.35
C LEU A 158 7.49 1.26 -38.84
N ILE A 159 7.82 1.12 -40.08
CA ILE A 159 8.12 -0.14 -40.73
C ILE A 159 9.53 -0.13 -41.34
N TYR A 160 10.21 -1.25 -41.25
CA TYR A 160 11.47 -1.48 -41.98
C TYR A 160 11.20 -2.31 -43.22
N PRO A 161 11.46 -1.78 -44.43
CA PRO A 161 11.36 -2.54 -45.64
C PRO A 161 12.61 -3.49 -45.78
N PHE A 162 12.37 -4.74 -46.03
CA PHE A 162 13.40 -5.68 -46.42
C PHE A 162 13.50 -5.78 -47.95
N GLY A 163 14.68 -6.04 -48.48
CA GLY A 163 14.93 -6.02 -49.89
C GLY A 163 14.15 -7.06 -50.74
N ASN A 164 13.43 -7.96 -50.12
CA ASN A 164 12.53 -8.93 -50.75
C ASN A 164 11.07 -8.47 -50.82
N GLY A 165 10.79 -7.19 -50.55
CA GLY A 165 9.41 -6.63 -50.48
C GLY A 165 8.65 -6.89 -49.18
N SER A 166 9.23 -7.62 -48.24
CA SER A 166 8.64 -7.80 -46.90
C SER A 166 8.84 -6.55 -46.07
N GLN A 167 7.87 -6.28 -45.20
CA GLN A 167 7.92 -5.18 -44.23
C GLN A 167 7.81 -5.71 -42.81
N SER A 168 8.64 -5.24 -41.90
CA SER A 168 8.55 -5.54 -40.48
C SER A 168 8.32 -4.27 -39.67
N GLN A 169 7.47 -4.37 -38.67
CA GLN A 169 7.18 -3.24 -37.79
C GLN A 169 8.39 -2.96 -36.88
N ALA A 170 8.77 -1.69 -36.77
CA ALA A 170 9.86 -1.26 -35.91
C ALA A 170 9.49 -1.45 -34.44
N MET A 171 10.40 -2.03 -33.67
CA MET A 171 10.30 -2.15 -32.21
C MET A 171 11.39 -1.32 -31.55
N GLY A 172 11.12 -0.84 -30.34
CA GLY A 172 12.09 -0.14 -29.54
C GLY A 172 11.79 -0.31 -28.07
N LEU A 173 12.68 0.14 -27.22
CA LEU A 173 12.46 0.17 -25.78
C LEU A 173 11.32 1.16 -25.48
N ASP A 174 10.39 0.77 -24.61
CA ASP A 174 9.30 1.64 -24.16
C ASP A 174 9.83 2.65 -23.13
N VAL A 175 10.14 2.16 -21.94
CA VAL A 175 10.67 2.95 -20.82
C VAL A 175 11.82 2.15 -20.21
N LEU A 176 12.79 2.84 -19.64
CA LEU A 176 13.86 2.17 -18.89
C LEU A 176 13.27 1.41 -17.70
N ALA A 177 13.73 0.19 -17.47
CA ALA A 177 13.29 -0.62 -16.36
C ALA A 177 13.71 -0.01 -15.02
N GLY A 178 12.75 0.13 -14.11
CA GLY A 178 12.98 0.63 -12.74
C GLY A 178 13.37 -0.51 -11.79
N VAL A 179 14.53 -1.15 -12.04
CA VAL A 179 14.97 -2.34 -11.28
C VAL A 179 15.28 -2.05 -9.82
N ASP A 180 15.64 -0.81 -9.49
CA ASP A 180 16.03 -0.39 -8.14
C ASP A 180 14.85 0.13 -7.31
N ARG A 181 13.66 0.21 -7.90
CA ARG A 181 12.48 0.67 -7.20
C ARG A 181 12.07 -0.28 -6.09
N THR A 182 11.73 0.28 -4.94
CA THR A 182 11.29 -0.44 -3.75
C THR A 182 10.12 0.28 -3.07
N TRP A 183 9.69 -0.21 -1.94
CA TRP A 183 8.63 0.36 -1.14
C TRP A 183 8.95 1.79 -0.71
N GLU A 184 8.01 2.70 -0.92
CA GLU A 184 8.00 4.01 -0.28
C GLU A 184 7.63 3.83 1.19
N ILE A 185 8.38 4.45 2.11
CA ILE A 185 8.17 4.31 3.54
C ILE A 185 7.49 5.56 4.08
N LEU A 186 6.35 5.34 4.71
CA LEU A 186 5.66 6.34 5.50
C LEU A 186 5.94 6.08 6.98
N GLU A 187 6.62 7.01 7.63
CA GLU A 187 6.89 6.97 9.06
C GLU A 187 5.88 7.87 9.80
N ASN A 188 5.36 7.38 10.89
CA ASN A 188 4.44 8.14 11.74
C ASN A 188 4.90 8.06 13.20
N VAL A 189 5.07 9.23 13.81
CA VAL A 189 5.30 9.38 15.25
C VAL A 189 4.07 10.08 15.81
N ASN A 190 3.51 9.54 16.87
CA ASN A 190 2.36 10.14 17.55
C ASN A 190 2.59 10.18 19.07
N VAL A 191 2.20 11.27 19.71
CA VAL A 191 2.14 11.42 21.16
C VAL A 191 0.77 11.99 21.51
N GLY A 192 0.08 11.36 22.46
CA GLY A 192 -1.27 11.75 22.81
C GLY A 192 -1.56 11.69 24.32
N VAL A 193 -2.58 12.41 24.71
CA VAL A 193 -3.11 12.45 26.08
C VAL A 193 -4.60 12.23 26.03
N ASP A 194 -5.10 11.30 26.84
CA ASP A 194 -6.52 11.11 27.09
C ASP A 194 -6.82 11.46 28.55
N ALA A 195 -7.83 12.28 28.79
CA ALA A 195 -8.29 12.63 30.12
C ALA A 195 -9.82 12.55 30.21
N ALA A 196 -10.33 12.04 31.33
CA ALA A 196 -11.74 12.02 31.63
C ALA A 196 -11.99 12.64 33.03
N PHE A 197 -13.04 13.45 33.13
CA PHE A 197 -13.41 14.26 34.31
C PHE A 197 -14.87 14.06 34.64
N LEU A 198 -15.28 14.52 35.85
CA LEU A 198 -16.69 14.62 36.30
C LEU A 198 -17.43 13.27 36.15
N ASP A 199 -16.89 12.21 36.74
CA ASP A 199 -17.44 10.85 36.64
C ASP A 199 -17.58 10.39 35.17
N SER A 200 -16.55 10.69 34.37
CA SER A 200 -16.45 10.37 32.95
C SER A 200 -17.50 11.03 32.04
N ARG A 201 -18.15 12.13 32.54
CA ARG A 201 -19.11 12.91 31.74
C ARG A 201 -18.42 13.84 30.73
N LEU A 202 -17.18 14.23 31.01
CA LEU A 202 -16.37 15.07 30.13
C LEU A 202 -15.10 14.32 29.78
N GLY A 203 -14.88 14.08 28.48
CA GLY A 203 -13.69 13.47 27.90
C GLY A 203 -12.91 14.48 27.08
N PHE A 204 -11.58 14.42 27.14
CA PHE A 204 -10.65 15.19 26.34
C PHE A 204 -9.59 14.25 25.77
N SER A 205 -9.31 14.37 24.46
CA SER A 205 -8.22 13.68 23.80
C SER A 205 -7.46 14.67 22.94
N PHE A 206 -6.14 14.65 23.06
CA PHE A 206 -5.24 15.46 22.26
C PHE A 206 -4.14 14.58 21.69
N ASP A 207 -3.90 14.71 20.39
CA ASP A 207 -2.84 14.00 19.65
C ASP A 207 -1.99 14.99 18.89
N TYR A 208 -0.67 14.84 19.00
CA TYR A 208 0.30 15.47 18.13
C TYR A 208 1.02 14.39 17.33
N PHE A 209 1.01 14.51 16.01
CA PHE A 209 1.65 13.54 15.17
C PHE A 209 2.52 14.20 14.10
N VAL A 210 3.58 13.50 13.72
CA VAL A 210 4.45 13.85 12.61
C VAL A 210 4.49 12.69 11.64
N LYS A 211 4.13 12.96 10.38
CA LYS A 211 4.25 12.01 9.28
C LYS A 211 5.42 12.41 8.39
N MET A 212 6.29 11.47 8.10
CA MET A 212 7.42 11.65 7.21
C MET A 212 7.30 10.64 6.08
N ASN A 213 7.43 11.13 4.86
CA ASN A 213 7.53 10.28 3.68
C ASN A 213 9.00 10.18 3.29
N ARG A 214 9.54 8.95 3.27
CA ARG A 214 10.87 8.65 2.74
C ARG A 214 10.72 7.90 1.43
N SER A 215 10.80 8.63 0.32
CA SER A 215 11.11 8.03 -0.96
C SER A 215 12.61 7.78 -0.99
N GLU A 216 13.02 6.52 -1.16
CA GLU A 216 14.42 6.22 -1.51
C GLU A 216 14.60 6.54 -3.01
N GLU A 217 14.57 7.82 -3.36
CA GLU A 217 15.17 8.26 -4.60
C GLU A 217 16.69 8.18 -4.37
N HIS A 218 17.30 7.12 -4.89
CA HIS A 218 18.72 7.12 -5.11
C HIS A 218 19.03 8.21 -6.13
N THR A 219 19.36 9.41 -5.65
CA THR A 219 20.09 10.39 -6.43
C THR A 219 21.44 9.74 -6.75
N SER A 220 21.52 9.12 -7.91
CA SER A 220 22.80 8.81 -8.53
C SER A 220 23.45 10.14 -8.90
N GLU A 221 24.41 10.61 -8.10
CA GLU A 221 25.44 11.53 -8.53
C GLU A 221 26.31 10.87 -9.61
#